data_3537930fc3a2185500a90fa026727072
#
_entry.id   3537930fc3a2185500a90fa026727072
#
_cell.length_a   1.000
_cell.length_b   1.000
_cell.length_c   1.000
_cell.angle_alpha   90.00
_cell.angle_beta   90.00
_cell.angle_gamma   90.00
#
_symmetry.space_group_name_H-M   'P 1'
#
loop_
_entity.id
_entity.type
_entity.pdbx_description
1 polymer ?
#
loop_
_entity_poly.entity_id
_entity_poly.type
_entity_poly.pdbx_seq_one_letter_code
_entity_poly.pdbx_strand_id
1 'polypeptide(L)'
;MKKIVFLLLMLSLTTGVVAQQLKKTLQYVPLDSVMVLPYYDTQRLTRAFAHDMTQHLRTFQTPRMGGRAFRKALKNWNLRVRDSLNLVGGVGDESYGRLQFEPARQTVEQGAALFKETADASFMDAVEAALYNSVEAALTGYFSPQYTMAAARMVFAAYSLRYATDDEGVYINLFSNSTARITTGGFRMVIDQITSMPYQNRVVVRVMHCSADRPLKIRVRLPMWAAGRCLSDRYRQLNPEQLPEMYVNGHATAYEVEKGYAVIQRKWNNGDEIYWDFNLAPRMVAQEGRTGSVAVQWGPLVYAAGVDLATGQLVAADSLSPDYQASFMRLMGPAVPTGQQKAQPLMFLPYAESFTWRGYTSVWVPAGNPVAKTGVK
;
A
#
# COMPACT_ATOMS: atom_id res chain seq x y z
N MET A 1 1.90 56.46 -0.89
CA MET A 1 1.89 55.73 -2.17
C MET A 1 3.09 54.79 -2.36
N LYS A 2 4.35 55.19 -2.06
CA LYS A 2 5.52 54.29 -2.26
C LYS A 2 5.56 53.02 -1.41
N LYS A 3 4.98 52.99 -0.20
CA LYS A 3 4.93 51.79 0.68
C LYS A 3 3.93 50.73 0.23
N ILE A 4 2.85 51.10 -0.44
CA ILE A 4 1.83 50.18 -0.95
C ILE A 4 2.32 49.46 -2.20
N VAL A 5 3.08 50.16 -3.06
CA VAL A 5 3.66 49.52 -4.26
C VAL A 5 4.72 48.48 -3.89
N PHE A 6 5.50 48.74 -2.81
CA PHE A 6 6.51 47.79 -2.35
C PHE A 6 5.89 46.52 -1.75
N LEU A 7 4.74 46.64 -1.07
CA LEU A 7 4.01 45.50 -0.51
C LEU A 7 3.37 44.63 -1.62
N LEU A 8 2.86 45.24 -2.66
CA LEU A 8 2.31 44.54 -3.84
C LEU A 8 3.39 43.83 -4.67
N LEU A 9 4.59 44.39 -4.76
CA LEU A 9 5.73 43.76 -5.42
C LEU A 9 6.25 42.57 -4.60
N MET A 10 6.27 42.63 -3.26
CA MET A 10 6.66 41.53 -2.41
C MET A 10 5.62 40.41 -2.44
N LEU A 11 4.31 40.73 -2.51
CA LEU A 11 3.27 39.71 -2.67
C LEU A 11 3.34 39.01 -4.04
N SER A 12 3.73 39.75 -5.11
CA SER A 12 3.88 39.15 -6.45
C SER A 12 5.13 38.27 -6.56
N LEU A 13 6.18 38.58 -5.81
CA LEU A 13 7.40 37.75 -5.74
C LEU A 13 7.19 36.50 -4.93
N THR A 14 6.41 36.53 -3.84
CA THR A 14 6.09 35.30 -3.06
C THR A 14 5.14 34.36 -3.80
N THR A 15 4.19 34.90 -4.57
CA THR A 15 3.31 34.05 -5.42
C THR A 15 4.07 33.46 -6.61
N GLY A 16 5.06 34.15 -7.16
CA GLY A 16 5.93 33.62 -8.21
C GLY A 16 6.85 32.49 -7.73
N VAL A 17 7.40 32.59 -6.52
CA VAL A 17 8.27 31.58 -5.92
C VAL A 17 7.44 30.33 -5.52
N VAL A 18 6.23 30.50 -4.99
CA VAL A 18 5.33 29.39 -4.68
C VAL A 18 4.85 28.69 -5.96
N ALA A 19 4.63 29.44 -7.05
CA ALA A 19 4.28 28.86 -8.35
C ALA A 19 5.46 28.13 -9.02
N GLN A 20 6.70 28.51 -8.73
CA GLN A 20 7.89 27.83 -9.25
C GLN A 20 8.26 26.56 -8.47
N GLN A 21 7.93 26.47 -7.18
CA GLN A 21 8.08 25.23 -6.40
C GLN A 21 7.08 24.13 -6.75
N LEU A 22 5.97 24.47 -7.43
CA LEU A 22 4.96 23.51 -7.91
C LEU A 22 5.33 22.83 -9.23
N LYS A 23 6.54 23.03 -9.74
CA LYS A 23 6.97 22.53 -11.06
C LYS A 23 7.76 21.21 -11.05
N LYS A 24 7.82 20.50 -9.91
CA LYS A 24 8.39 19.14 -9.90
C LYS A 24 7.42 18.19 -10.60
N THR A 25 7.79 17.79 -11.80
CA THR A 25 6.96 16.88 -12.59
C THR A 25 7.23 15.45 -12.13
N LEU A 26 6.43 14.97 -11.18
CA LEU A 26 6.43 13.57 -10.81
C LEU A 26 5.95 12.73 -12.00
N GLN A 27 6.69 11.68 -12.33
CA GLN A 27 6.37 10.74 -13.41
C GLN A 27 6.48 9.31 -12.90
N TYR A 28 5.52 8.48 -13.29
CA TYR A 28 5.66 7.04 -13.12
C TYR A 28 6.70 6.49 -14.09
N VAL A 29 7.45 5.49 -13.62
CA VAL A 29 8.38 4.76 -14.50
C VAL A 29 7.54 3.95 -15.50
N PRO A 30 7.81 4.06 -16.80
CA PRO A 30 7.06 3.32 -17.82
C PRO A 30 7.05 1.81 -17.57
N LEU A 31 5.95 1.16 -17.93
CA LEU A 31 5.75 -0.27 -17.69
C LEU A 31 6.82 -1.15 -18.36
N ASP A 32 7.26 -0.81 -19.58
CA ASP A 32 8.33 -1.47 -20.31
C ASP A 32 9.72 -1.30 -19.69
N SER A 33 9.84 -0.32 -18.80
CA SER A 33 11.08 -0.05 -18.05
C SER A 33 11.11 -0.75 -16.68
N VAL A 34 10.05 -1.46 -16.30
CA VAL A 34 9.96 -2.23 -15.05
C VAL A 34 9.79 -3.71 -15.38
N MET A 35 10.82 -4.49 -15.13
CA MET A 35 10.75 -5.94 -15.21
C MET A 35 10.41 -6.50 -13.83
N VAL A 36 9.28 -7.19 -13.74
CA VAL A 36 8.86 -7.89 -12.51
C VAL A 36 9.31 -9.33 -12.60
N LEU A 37 10.09 -9.76 -11.62
CA LEU A 37 10.54 -11.14 -11.53
C LEU A 37 9.38 -12.01 -11.01
N PRO A 38 9.27 -13.27 -11.51
CA PRO A 38 8.18 -14.14 -11.11
C PRO A 38 8.27 -14.46 -9.62
N TYR A 39 7.32 -13.97 -8.87
CA TYR A 39 7.00 -14.38 -7.53
C TYR A 39 5.46 -14.37 -7.37
N TYR A 40 4.92 -14.23 -6.22
CA TYR A 40 3.52 -14.38 -5.87
C TYR A 40 2.48 -13.89 -6.93
N ASP A 41 2.64 -12.68 -7.46
CA ASP A 41 1.69 -12.08 -8.42
C ASP A 41 1.68 -12.77 -9.79
N THR A 42 2.85 -13.27 -10.23
CA THR A 42 3.00 -13.78 -11.61
C THR A 42 2.45 -15.18 -11.79
N GLN A 43 2.44 -16.03 -10.78
CA GLN A 43 1.87 -17.37 -10.91
C GLN A 43 0.35 -17.33 -11.16
N ARG A 44 -0.36 -16.43 -10.50
CA ARG A 44 -1.79 -16.22 -10.73
C ARG A 44 -2.08 -15.54 -12.06
N LEU A 45 -1.29 -14.53 -12.38
CA LEU A 45 -1.39 -13.82 -13.65
C LEU A 45 -1.08 -14.74 -14.83
N THR A 46 -0.07 -15.59 -14.75
CA THR A 46 0.28 -16.56 -15.82
C THR A 46 -0.84 -17.57 -16.05
N ARG A 47 -1.55 -18.01 -15.01
CA ARG A 47 -2.73 -18.87 -15.16
C ARG A 47 -3.91 -18.15 -15.84
N ALA A 48 -4.07 -16.86 -15.55
CA ALA A 48 -5.15 -16.04 -16.14
C ALA A 48 -4.87 -15.60 -17.58
N PHE A 49 -3.59 -15.58 -18.02
CA PHE A 49 -3.14 -14.88 -19.22
C PHE A 49 -2.28 -15.66 -20.19
N ALA A 50 -2.47 -16.92 -20.33
CA ALA A 50 -1.59 -17.74 -21.17
C ALA A 50 -1.44 -17.26 -22.64
N HIS A 51 -2.19 -16.31 -23.16
CA HIS A 51 -2.14 -16.05 -24.60
C HIS A 51 -2.34 -14.63 -25.15
N ASP A 52 -2.88 -13.61 -24.44
CA ASP A 52 -3.41 -12.46 -25.20
C ASP A 52 -3.15 -11.04 -24.67
N MET A 53 -2.32 -10.82 -23.67
CA MET A 53 -2.31 -9.54 -22.97
C MET A 53 -1.18 -8.56 -23.27
N THR A 54 -0.17 -8.94 -23.98
CA THR A 54 0.98 -8.04 -24.25
C THR A 54 0.64 -6.87 -25.18
N GLN A 55 -0.43 -6.97 -25.97
CA GLN A 55 -0.79 -5.94 -26.96
C GLN A 55 -1.73 -4.84 -26.42
N HIS A 56 -2.36 -5.03 -25.26
CA HIS A 56 -3.37 -4.08 -24.73
C HIS A 56 -3.03 -3.47 -23.38
N LEU A 57 -1.84 -3.70 -22.84
CA LEU A 57 -1.42 -3.13 -21.57
C LEU A 57 -1.07 -1.65 -21.75
N ARG A 58 -2.00 -0.81 -21.40
CA ARG A 58 -1.73 0.64 -21.28
C ARG A 58 -1.21 0.91 -19.87
N THR A 59 -0.05 1.55 -19.80
CA THR A 59 0.44 2.21 -18.58
C THR A 59 -0.66 3.06 -17.97
N PHE A 60 -0.72 3.19 -16.65
CA PHE A 60 -1.56 4.19 -16.01
C PHE A 60 -1.19 5.58 -16.54
N GLN A 61 -1.86 5.98 -17.60
CA GLN A 61 -1.74 7.34 -18.11
C GLN A 61 -2.69 8.23 -17.31
N THR A 62 -2.18 8.77 -16.22
CA THR A 62 -2.87 9.84 -15.51
C THR A 62 -2.45 11.16 -16.13
N PRO A 63 -3.31 11.82 -16.93
CA PRO A 63 -3.00 13.16 -17.41
C PRO A 63 -2.86 14.11 -16.22
N ARG A 64 -2.03 15.14 -16.36
CA ARG A 64 -1.96 16.20 -15.34
C ARG A 64 -3.33 16.83 -15.14
N MET A 65 -3.68 17.03 -13.90
CA MET A 65 -4.92 17.70 -13.55
C MET A 65 -4.70 19.21 -13.52
N GLY A 66 -5.54 19.98 -14.22
CA GLY A 66 -5.60 21.44 -14.02
C GLY A 66 -6.05 21.77 -12.59
N GLY A 67 -5.65 22.93 -12.05
CA GLY A 67 -5.85 23.27 -10.65
C GLY A 67 -7.30 23.16 -10.12
N ARG A 68 -8.32 23.38 -10.95
CA ARG A 68 -9.74 23.20 -10.58
C ARG A 68 -10.08 21.69 -10.48
N ALA A 69 -9.63 20.88 -11.44
CA ALA A 69 -9.86 19.45 -11.46
C ALA A 69 -9.16 18.77 -10.27
N PHE A 70 -7.93 19.16 -9.97
CA PHE A 70 -7.18 18.68 -8.82
C PHE A 70 -7.91 18.97 -7.49
N ARG A 71 -8.33 20.23 -7.26
CA ARG A 71 -9.07 20.57 -6.03
C ARG A 71 -10.37 19.78 -5.89
N LYS A 72 -11.11 19.55 -6.98
CA LYS A 72 -12.30 18.72 -6.98
C LYS A 72 -11.98 17.26 -6.68
N ALA A 73 -10.97 16.70 -7.32
CA ALA A 73 -10.53 15.32 -7.09
C ALA A 73 -10.08 15.11 -5.63
N LEU A 74 -9.27 16.01 -5.08
CA LEU A 74 -8.80 15.95 -3.70
C LEU A 74 -9.96 16.08 -2.70
N LYS A 75 -10.92 16.99 -2.94
CA LYS A 75 -12.12 17.09 -2.11
C LYS A 75 -12.92 15.80 -2.10
N ASN A 76 -13.16 15.21 -3.28
CA ASN A 76 -13.91 13.95 -3.40
C ASN A 76 -13.15 12.79 -2.73
N TRP A 77 -11.82 12.75 -2.86
CA TRP A 77 -10.99 11.76 -2.19
C TRP A 77 -11.10 11.88 -0.67
N ASN A 78 -10.96 13.08 -0.11
CA ASN A 78 -11.05 13.30 1.33
C ASN A 78 -12.42 12.91 1.89
N LEU A 79 -13.50 13.19 1.16
CA LEU A 79 -14.84 12.72 1.52
C LEU A 79 -14.91 11.19 1.50
N ARG A 80 -14.36 10.55 0.46
CA ARG A 80 -14.33 9.09 0.34
C ARG A 80 -13.55 8.44 1.50
N VAL A 81 -12.35 8.96 1.83
CA VAL A 81 -11.53 8.46 2.94
C VAL A 81 -12.30 8.60 4.26
N ARG A 82 -12.89 9.76 4.51
CA ARG A 82 -13.63 10.01 5.75
C ARG A 82 -14.86 9.13 5.89
N ASP A 83 -15.65 9.02 4.82
CA ASP A 83 -17.03 8.52 4.94
C ASP A 83 -17.19 7.06 4.49
N SER A 84 -16.33 6.54 3.63
CA SER A 84 -16.62 5.27 2.96
C SER A 84 -15.45 4.34 2.67
N LEU A 85 -14.21 4.84 2.56
CA LEU A 85 -13.06 3.99 2.23
C LEU A 85 -12.84 2.97 3.36
N ASN A 86 -12.77 1.70 3.01
CA ASN A 86 -12.64 0.59 3.96
C ASN A 86 -11.24 -0.06 3.96
N LEU A 87 -11.02 -1.02 4.86
CA LEU A 87 -9.70 -1.65 5.05
C LEU A 87 -9.18 -2.40 3.83
N VAL A 88 -10.07 -2.89 2.97
CA VAL A 88 -9.71 -3.63 1.75
C VAL A 88 -9.60 -2.74 0.51
N GLY A 89 -9.56 -1.43 0.71
CA GLY A 89 -9.44 -0.44 -0.37
C GLY A 89 -10.70 -0.24 -1.21
N GLY A 90 -11.81 -0.85 -0.81
CA GLY A 90 -13.15 -0.67 -1.36
C GLY A 90 -13.93 0.43 -0.65
N VAL A 91 -15.25 0.37 -0.68
CA VAL A 91 -16.13 1.32 0.01
C VAL A 91 -17.26 0.60 0.76
N GLY A 92 -17.73 1.21 1.85
CA GLY A 92 -18.81 0.70 2.67
C GLY A 92 -18.36 -0.42 3.62
N ASP A 93 -19.26 -1.35 3.91
CA ASP A 93 -19.01 -2.44 4.85
C ASP A 93 -18.30 -3.61 4.14
N GLU A 94 -17.12 -3.97 4.61
CA GLU A 94 -16.32 -5.10 4.16
C GLU A 94 -16.60 -6.41 4.92
N SER A 95 -17.56 -6.40 5.84
CA SER A 95 -17.79 -7.51 6.79
C SER A 95 -18.09 -8.84 6.12
N TYR A 96 -18.85 -8.84 5.03
CA TYR A 96 -19.31 -10.06 4.38
C TYR A 96 -18.86 -10.13 2.94
N GLY A 97 -18.50 -11.32 2.48
CA GLY A 97 -18.00 -11.75 1.17
C GLY A 97 -18.57 -11.08 -0.09
N ARG A 98 -18.61 -9.76 -0.10
CA ARG A 98 -19.03 -8.95 -1.22
C ARG A 98 -17.80 -8.47 -1.97
N LEU A 99 -17.72 -8.80 -3.24
CA LEU A 99 -16.62 -8.33 -4.07
C LEU A 99 -16.62 -6.79 -4.13
N GLN A 100 -15.48 -6.20 -3.75
CA GLN A 100 -15.25 -4.77 -3.73
C GLN A 100 -14.43 -4.27 -4.94
N PHE A 101 -14.40 -5.04 -6.05
CA PHE A 101 -13.50 -4.77 -7.18
C PHE A 101 -13.70 -3.38 -7.80
N GLU A 102 -14.93 -3.01 -8.19
CA GLU A 102 -15.16 -1.71 -8.84
C GLU A 102 -14.83 -0.51 -7.93
N PRO A 103 -15.25 -0.48 -6.66
CA PRO A 103 -14.78 0.54 -5.74
C PRO A 103 -13.25 0.57 -5.57
N ALA A 104 -12.61 -0.60 -5.48
CA ALA A 104 -11.16 -0.71 -5.35
C ALA A 104 -10.43 -0.23 -6.61
N ARG A 105 -10.94 -0.55 -7.80
CA ARG A 105 -10.43 -0.04 -9.07
C ARG A 105 -10.42 1.50 -9.08
N GLN A 106 -11.51 2.12 -8.66
CA GLN A 106 -11.59 3.58 -8.53
C GLN A 106 -10.58 4.12 -7.50
N THR A 107 -10.35 3.40 -6.38
CA THR A 107 -9.35 3.76 -5.39
C THR A 107 -7.95 3.77 -6.00
N VAL A 108 -7.60 2.74 -6.78
CA VAL A 108 -6.29 2.67 -7.47
C VAL A 108 -6.14 3.81 -8.47
N GLU A 109 -7.13 4.04 -9.33
CA GLU A 109 -7.08 5.08 -10.36
C GLU A 109 -6.97 6.49 -9.77
N GLN A 110 -7.82 6.80 -8.78
CA GLN A 110 -7.83 8.12 -8.13
C GLN A 110 -6.59 8.32 -7.27
N GLY A 111 -6.18 7.31 -6.50
CA GLY A 111 -4.97 7.36 -5.68
C GLY A 111 -3.73 7.59 -6.53
N ALA A 112 -3.57 6.85 -7.62
CA ALA A 112 -2.47 7.03 -8.57
C ALA A 112 -2.46 8.45 -9.17
N ALA A 113 -3.63 8.97 -9.57
CA ALA A 113 -3.72 10.32 -10.13
C ALA A 113 -3.36 11.41 -9.12
N LEU A 114 -3.84 11.31 -7.86
CA LEU A 114 -3.55 12.27 -6.80
C LEU A 114 -2.10 12.18 -6.32
N PHE A 115 -1.54 10.97 -6.23
CA PHE A 115 -0.12 10.80 -5.94
C PHE A 115 0.77 11.54 -6.94
N LYS A 116 0.46 11.44 -8.23
CA LYS A 116 1.22 12.13 -9.29
C LYS A 116 1.25 13.66 -9.12
N GLU A 117 0.22 14.24 -8.53
CA GLU A 117 0.14 15.69 -8.29
C GLU A 117 0.79 16.12 -6.96
N THR A 118 0.87 15.21 -5.96
CA THR A 118 1.21 15.58 -4.60
C THR A 118 2.49 14.94 -4.07
N ALA A 119 2.87 13.80 -4.61
CA ALA A 119 3.90 12.89 -4.07
C ALA A 119 3.64 12.47 -2.59
N ASP A 120 2.38 12.38 -2.19
CA ASP A 120 1.99 11.99 -0.84
C ASP A 120 1.74 10.47 -0.76
N ALA A 121 2.45 9.79 0.13
CA ALA A 121 2.41 8.34 0.30
C ALA A 121 1.02 7.81 0.66
N SER A 122 0.18 8.60 1.31
CA SER A 122 -1.16 8.17 1.74
C SER A 122 -2.04 7.71 0.58
N PHE A 123 -1.84 8.27 -0.61
CA PHE A 123 -2.53 7.80 -1.81
C PHE A 123 -2.05 6.41 -2.24
N MET A 124 -0.75 6.13 -2.12
CA MET A 124 -0.18 4.81 -2.42
C MET A 124 -0.54 3.77 -1.35
N ASP A 125 -0.78 4.17 -0.10
CA ASP A 125 -1.28 3.28 0.94
C ASP A 125 -2.68 2.74 0.59
N ALA A 126 -3.57 3.60 0.10
CA ALA A 126 -4.90 3.18 -0.36
C ALA A 126 -4.82 2.32 -1.63
N VAL A 127 -3.91 2.66 -2.55
CA VAL A 127 -3.62 1.84 -3.75
C VAL A 127 -3.16 0.45 -3.35
N GLU A 128 -2.20 0.35 -2.42
CA GLU A 128 -1.69 -0.92 -1.91
C GLU A 128 -2.81 -1.77 -1.28
N ALA A 129 -3.62 -1.20 -0.39
CA ALA A 129 -4.72 -1.90 0.24
C ALA A 129 -5.74 -2.44 -0.79
N ALA A 130 -6.07 -1.64 -1.82
CA ALA A 130 -6.97 -2.03 -2.89
C ALA A 130 -6.39 -3.18 -3.72
N LEU A 131 -5.11 -3.10 -4.10
CA LEU A 131 -4.44 -4.11 -4.91
C LEU A 131 -4.34 -5.45 -4.18
N TYR A 132 -3.82 -5.47 -2.95
CA TYR A 132 -3.56 -6.71 -2.21
C TYR A 132 -4.81 -7.39 -1.65
N ASN A 133 -5.95 -6.71 -1.61
CA ASN A 133 -7.18 -7.29 -1.07
C ASN A 133 -8.27 -7.39 -2.15
N SER A 134 -8.94 -6.31 -2.49
CA SER A 134 -10.13 -6.35 -3.35
C SER A 134 -9.81 -6.65 -4.83
N VAL A 135 -8.69 -6.17 -5.36
CA VAL A 135 -8.29 -6.48 -6.75
C VAL A 135 -7.81 -7.93 -6.84
N GLU A 136 -6.99 -8.37 -5.87
CA GLU A 136 -6.52 -9.74 -5.79
C GLU A 136 -7.68 -10.74 -5.62
N ALA A 137 -8.72 -10.40 -4.86
CA ALA A 137 -9.92 -11.22 -4.72
C ALA A 137 -10.60 -11.49 -6.07
N ALA A 138 -10.62 -10.53 -6.97
CA ALA A 138 -11.18 -10.71 -8.30
C ALA A 138 -10.32 -11.63 -9.20
N LEU A 139 -9.02 -11.78 -8.90
CA LEU A 139 -8.11 -12.69 -9.62
C LEU A 139 -8.31 -14.16 -9.26
N THR A 140 -8.93 -14.47 -8.12
CA THR A 140 -9.12 -15.86 -7.67
C THR A 140 -9.98 -16.69 -8.63
N GLY A 141 -10.72 -16.03 -9.54
CA GLY A 141 -11.64 -16.69 -10.48
C GLY A 141 -12.96 -17.14 -9.85
N TYR A 142 -13.17 -16.88 -8.57
CA TYR A 142 -14.40 -17.24 -7.85
C TYR A 142 -15.63 -16.50 -8.40
N PHE A 143 -15.47 -15.25 -8.86
CA PHE A 143 -16.59 -14.45 -9.31
C PHE A 143 -16.91 -14.71 -10.79
N SER A 144 -16.52 -13.82 -11.67
CA SER A 144 -16.74 -13.99 -13.10
C SER A 144 -15.46 -13.80 -13.91
N PRO A 145 -15.33 -14.46 -15.07
CA PRO A 145 -14.16 -14.26 -15.95
C PRO A 145 -13.94 -12.79 -16.31
N GLN A 146 -15.01 -12.01 -16.41
CA GLN A 146 -14.93 -10.58 -16.71
C GLN A 146 -14.20 -9.80 -15.60
N TYR A 147 -14.49 -10.07 -14.32
CA TYR A 147 -13.81 -9.45 -13.21
C TYR A 147 -12.35 -9.93 -13.12
N THR A 148 -12.08 -11.20 -13.32
CA THR A 148 -10.72 -11.75 -13.35
C THR A 148 -9.87 -11.06 -14.40
N MET A 149 -10.39 -10.88 -15.61
CA MET A 149 -9.67 -10.18 -16.69
C MET A 149 -9.44 -8.70 -16.36
N ALA A 150 -10.45 -8.01 -15.81
CA ALA A 150 -10.32 -6.62 -15.42
C ALA A 150 -9.32 -6.42 -14.28
N ALA A 151 -9.36 -7.29 -13.28
CA ALA A 151 -8.41 -7.28 -12.16
C ALA A 151 -6.97 -7.52 -12.63
N ALA A 152 -6.78 -8.49 -13.51
CA ALA A 152 -5.48 -8.78 -14.06
C ALA A 152 -4.90 -7.59 -14.86
N ARG A 153 -5.70 -6.93 -15.69
CA ARG A 153 -5.30 -5.68 -16.36
C ARG A 153 -4.89 -4.60 -15.36
N MET A 154 -5.62 -4.50 -14.23
CA MET A 154 -5.33 -3.56 -13.15
C MET A 154 -3.99 -3.86 -12.50
N VAL A 155 -3.70 -5.12 -12.14
CA VAL A 155 -2.43 -5.51 -11.54
C VAL A 155 -1.25 -5.24 -12.46
N PHE A 156 -1.38 -5.55 -13.77
CA PHE A 156 -0.34 -5.20 -14.73
C PHE A 156 -0.13 -3.69 -14.85
N ALA A 157 -1.21 -2.92 -14.95
CA ALA A 157 -1.09 -1.46 -14.98
C ALA A 157 -0.42 -0.92 -13.71
N ALA A 158 -0.72 -1.51 -12.54
CA ALA A 158 -0.12 -1.15 -11.26
C ALA A 158 1.39 -1.44 -11.19
N TYR A 159 1.95 -2.24 -12.10
CA TYR A 159 3.41 -2.40 -12.18
C TYR A 159 4.13 -1.07 -12.46
N SER A 160 3.53 -0.17 -13.22
CA SER A 160 4.05 1.18 -13.44
C SER A 160 4.01 2.05 -12.20
N LEU A 161 3.14 1.74 -11.22
CA LEU A 161 3.01 2.51 -9.98
C LEU A 161 4.10 2.21 -8.95
N ARG A 162 4.88 1.13 -9.13
CA ARG A 162 5.94 0.73 -8.18
C ARG A 162 6.99 1.80 -8.00
N TYR A 163 7.29 2.51 -9.06
CA TYR A 163 8.30 3.56 -9.05
C TYR A 163 7.76 4.85 -9.67
N ALA A 164 8.19 5.95 -9.10
CA ALA A 164 8.02 7.26 -9.70
C ALA A 164 9.32 8.05 -9.59
N THR A 165 9.47 9.09 -10.36
CA THR A 165 10.67 9.91 -10.41
C THR A 165 10.33 11.37 -10.60
N ASP A 166 11.18 12.22 -10.07
CA ASP A 166 11.27 13.65 -10.34
C ASP A 166 12.72 14.03 -10.65
N ASP A 167 13.01 15.32 -10.78
CA ASP A 167 14.37 15.78 -11.06
C ASP A 167 15.35 15.57 -9.90
N GLU A 168 14.85 15.27 -8.69
CA GLU A 168 15.69 15.06 -7.49
C GLU A 168 15.98 13.56 -7.24
N GLY A 169 15.24 12.64 -7.86
CA GLY A 169 15.48 11.22 -7.65
C GLY A 169 14.28 10.31 -7.87
N VAL A 170 14.21 9.27 -7.09
CA VAL A 170 13.30 8.14 -7.26
C VAL A 170 12.41 7.96 -6.05
N TYR A 171 11.15 7.58 -6.29
CA TYR A 171 10.19 7.12 -5.29
C TYR A 171 9.97 5.62 -5.47
N ILE A 172 10.04 4.87 -4.39
CA ILE A 172 9.71 3.45 -4.30
C ILE A 172 8.37 3.34 -3.58
N ASN A 173 7.32 3.05 -4.34
CA ASN A 173 5.94 3.11 -3.88
C ASN A 173 5.39 1.76 -3.41
N LEU A 174 5.65 0.69 -4.17
CA LEU A 174 5.15 -0.65 -3.91
C LEU A 174 6.31 -1.64 -3.88
N PHE A 175 6.22 -2.62 -2.98
CA PHE A 175 7.32 -3.55 -2.73
C PHE A 175 7.06 -4.89 -3.42
N SER A 176 7.91 -5.22 -4.39
CA SER A 176 7.91 -6.52 -5.08
C SER A 176 9.23 -6.73 -5.81
N ASN A 177 9.61 -7.98 -6.02
CA ASN A 177 10.77 -8.31 -6.84
C ASN A 177 10.67 -7.65 -8.22
N SER A 178 11.60 -6.77 -8.52
CA SER A 178 11.57 -6.05 -9.79
C SER A 178 12.90 -5.37 -10.10
N THR A 179 13.19 -5.21 -11.38
CA THR A 179 14.25 -4.33 -11.89
C THR A 179 13.62 -3.15 -12.60
N ALA A 180 13.98 -1.93 -12.22
CA ALA A 180 13.53 -0.71 -12.87
C ALA A 180 14.68 0.00 -13.58
N ARG A 181 14.48 0.31 -14.87
CA ARG A 181 15.36 1.14 -15.68
C ARG A 181 14.77 2.53 -15.78
N ILE A 182 15.34 3.46 -15.06
CA ILE A 182 14.83 4.83 -14.90
C ILE A 182 15.68 5.76 -15.77
N THR A 183 15.02 6.50 -16.64
CA THR A 183 15.67 7.53 -17.48
C THR A 183 14.89 8.83 -17.34
N THR A 184 15.57 9.88 -16.91
CA THR A 184 15.03 11.25 -16.81
C THR A 184 15.91 12.20 -17.65
N GLY A 185 15.52 13.46 -17.77
CA GLY A 185 16.38 14.48 -18.39
C GLY A 185 17.68 14.76 -17.64
N GLY A 186 17.77 14.34 -16.35
CA GLY A 186 18.91 14.66 -15.47
C GLY A 186 19.75 13.47 -15.01
N PHE A 187 19.26 12.25 -15.15
CA PHE A 187 20.01 11.04 -14.76
C PHE A 187 19.42 9.75 -15.34
N ARG A 188 20.24 8.71 -15.36
CA ARG A 188 19.82 7.32 -15.57
C ARG A 188 20.17 6.51 -14.34
N MET A 189 19.23 5.65 -13.90
CA MET A 189 19.42 4.77 -12.76
C MET A 189 18.80 3.41 -13.04
N VAL A 190 19.48 2.34 -12.65
CA VAL A 190 18.93 0.98 -12.64
C VAL A 190 18.85 0.53 -11.19
N ILE A 191 17.68 0.11 -10.78
CA ILE A 191 17.41 -0.34 -9.41
C ILE A 191 16.86 -1.76 -9.46
N ASP A 192 17.45 -2.65 -8.66
CA ASP A 192 16.85 -3.93 -8.31
C ASP A 192 16.17 -3.83 -6.95
N GLN A 193 14.94 -4.24 -6.87
CA GLN A 193 14.21 -4.43 -5.64
C GLN A 193 14.02 -5.93 -5.39
N ILE A 194 14.52 -6.41 -4.25
CA ILE A 194 14.51 -7.82 -3.84
C ILE A 194 13.71 -7.93 -2.56
N THR A 195 12.60 -8.68 -2.61
CA THR A 195 11.71 -8.85 -1.47
C THR A 195 10.75 -10.01 -1.66
N SER A 196 10.29 -10.58 -0.57
CA SER A 196 9.18 -11.55 -0.53
C SER A 196 7.92 -10.97 0.14
N MET A 197 7.78 -9.62 0.13
CA MET A 197 6.54 -8.97 0.58
C MET A 197 5.33 -9.52 -0.20
N PRO A 198 4.20 -9.70 0.45
CA PRO A 198 3.83 -9.29 1.81
C PRO A 198 4.11 -10.34 2.90
N TYR A 199 4.79 -11.44 2.61
CA TYR A 199 4.95 -12.56 3.55
C TYR A 199 6.23 -12.51 4.37
N GLN A 200 7.31 -11.90 3.83
CA GLN A 200 8.57 -11.71 4.54
C GLN A 200 8.83 -10.22 4.71
N ASN A 201 9.52 -9.90 5.78
CA ASN A 201 9.70 -8.53 6.26
C ASN A 201 10.79 -7.73 5.52
N ARG A 202 11.78 -8.41 4.91
CA ARG A 202 12.94 -7.75 4.32
C ARG A 202 12.68 -7.20 2.93
N VAL A 203 13.10 -5.96 2.73
CA VAL A 203 13.19 -5.33 1.42
C VAL A 203 14.63 -4.84 1.21
N VAL A 204 15.20 -5.20 0.07
CA VAL A 204 16.52 -4.76 -0.37
C VAL A 204 16.39 -4.00 -1.68
N VAL A 205 17.04 -2.86 -1.77
CA VAL A 205 17.13 -2.04 -2.97
C VAL A 205 18.58 -1.86 -3.35
N ARG A 206 18.98 -2.36 -4.52
CA ARG A 206 20.34 -2.20 -5.06
C ARG A 206 20.36 -1.21 -6.19
N VAL A 207 21.31 -0.29 -6.14
CA VAL A 207 21.61 0.62 -7.25
C VAL A 207 22.58 -0.10 -8.19
N MET A 208 22.05 -0.72 -9.26
CA MET A 208 22.84 -1.44 -10.23
C MET A 208 23.62 -0.50 -11.16
N HIS A 209 23.06 0.68 -11.40
CA HIS A 209 23.70 1.73 -12.19
C HIS A 209 23.16 3.10 -11.79
N CYS A 210 24.04 4.10 -11.72
CA CYS A 210 23.67 5.50 -11.57
C CYS A 210 24.61 6.38 -12.41
N SER A 211 24.06 7.19 -13.31
CA SER A 211 24.85 8.10 -14.16
C SER A 211 25.02 9.49 -13.55
N ALA A 212 24.37 9.79 -12.45
CA ALA A 212 24.43 11.14 -11.85
C ALA A 212 25.72 11.35 -11.06
N ASP A 213 26.36 12.47 -11.30
CA ASP A 213 27.53 12.92 -10.52
C ASP A 213 27.14 13.91 -9.40
N ARG A 214 25.90 13.88 -8.96
CA ARG A 214 25.35 14.71 -7.90
C ARG A 214 24.51 13.86 -6.93
N PRO A 215 24.25 14.35 -5.70
CA PRO A 215 23.33 13.66 -4.81
C PRO A 215 21.93 13.53 -5.43
N LEU A 216 21.36 12.36 -5.31
CA LEU A 216 19.97 12.05 -5.63
C LEU A 216 19.25 11.50 -4.40
N LYS A 217 17.96 11.77 -4.31
CA LYS A 217 17.09 11.22 -3.28
C LYS A 217 16.55 9.86 -3.72
N ILE A 218 16.71 8.83 -2.90
CA ILE A 218 15.89 7.63 -2.97
C ILE A 218 14.88 7.74 -1.84
N ARG A 219 13.60 7.74 -2.19
CA ARG A 219 12.47 7.89 -1.28
C ARG A 219 11.75 6.57 -1.18
N VAL A 220 11.80 5.97 -0.01
CA VAL A 220 11.16 4.68 0.27
C VAL A 220 9.86 4.94 1.01
N ARG A 221 8.73 4.47 0.48
CA ARG A 221 7.45 4.63 1.16
C ARG A 221 7.47 3.93 2.52
N LEU A 222 7.00 4.63 3.54
CA LEU A 222 6.70 4.08 4.85
C LEU A 222 5.21 3.74 4.89
N PRO A 223 4.83 2.47 4.66
CA PRO A 223 3.43 2.09 4.61
C PRO A 223 2.70 2.48 5.89
N MET A 224 1.45 2.89 5.76
CA MET A 224 0.72 3.35 6.95
C MET A 224 0.52 2.21 7.96
N TRP A 225 0.38 0.96 7.50
CA TRP A 225 0.32 -0.20 8.39
C TRP A 225 1.62 -0.41 9.19
N ALA A 226 2.79 -0.07 8.62
CA ALA A 226 4.08 -0.10 9.32
C ALA A 226 4.30 1.11 10.23
N ALA A 227 3.57 2.20 10.00
CA ALA A 227 3.64 3.43 10.79
C ALA A 227 2.53 3.52 11.87
N GLY A 228 1.84 2.42 12.17
CA GLY A 228 0.77 2.38 13.17
C GLY A 228 -0.47 3.20 12.79
N ARG A 229 -0.67 3.48 11.50
CA ARG A 229 -1.79 4.29 10.98
C ARG A 229 -2.74 3.44 10.14
N CYS A 230 -3.95 3.93 9.91
CA CYS A 230 -4.97 3.32 9.08
C CYS A 230 -5.36 4.22 7.91
N LEU A 231 -6.05 3.66 6.91
CA LEU A 231 -6.51 4.39 5.71
C LEU A 231 -7.49 5.54 6.02
N SER A 232 -8.18 5.47 7.14
CA SER A 232 -9.18 6.45 7.58
C SER A 232 -9.17 6.54 9.10
N ASP A 233 -9.48 7.70 9.65
CA ASP A 233 -9.60 7.95 11.09
C ASP A 233 -10.73 7.13 11.75
N ARG A 234 -11.61 6.50 10.95
CA ARG A 234 -12.59 5.54 11.44
C ARG A 234 -11.98 4.24 11.97
N TYR A 235 -10.73 3.98 11.64
CA TYR A 235 -9.99 2.79 12.04
C TYR A 235 -8.81 3.17 12.92
N ARG A 236 -8.49 2.28 13.85
CA ARG A 236 -7.35 2.44 14.74
C ARG A 236 -6.63 1.12 14.92
N GLN A 237 -5.34 1.10 14.70
CA GLN A 237 -4.50 -0.04 15.08
C GLN A 237 -4.39 -0.11 16.61
N LEU A 238 -4.49 -1.32 17.15
CA LEU A 238 -4.40 -1.57 18.58
C LEU A 238 -2.98 -1.93 19.03
N ASN A 239 -2.14 -2.31 18.10
CA ASN A 239 -0.74 -2.65 18.33
C ASN A 239 0.12 -1.51 17.79
N PRO A 240 0.79 -0.72 18.65
CA PRO A 240 1.66 0.36 18.20
C PRO A 240 2.89 -0.22 17.47
N GLU A 241 3.31 0.48 16.43
CA GLU A 241 4.43 0.07 15.59
C GLU A 241 5.56 1.07 15.67
N GLN A 242 6.77 0.58 15.40
CA GLN A 242 7.95 1.40 15.20
C GLN A 242 8.30 1.44 13.72
N LEU A 243 8.65 2.62 13.23
CA LEU A 243 9.19 2.77 11.89
C LEU A 243 10.47 1.93 11.73
N PRO A 244 10.68 1.32 10.56
CA PRO A 244 11.84 0.47 10.35
C PRO A 244 13.14 1.28 10.40
N GLU A 245 14.19 0.68 10.95
CA GLU A 245 15.53 1.18 10.75
C GLU A 245 15.98 0.91 9.32
N MET A 246 16.68 1.86 8.72
CA MET A 246 17.24 1.72 7.38
C MET A 246 18.74 1.61 7.43
N TYR A 247 19.27 0.78 6.55
CA TYR A 247 20.69 0.53 6.42
C TYR A 247 21.14 0.83 5.00
N VAL A 248 22.27 1.51 4.86
CA VAL A 248 22.93 1.73 3.57
C VAL A 248 24.31 1.09 3.63
N ASN A 249 24.58 0.14 2.74
CA ASN A 249 25.83 -0.61 2.68
C ASN A 249 26.21 -1.25 4.04
N GLY A 250 25.22 -1.77 4.76
CA GLY A 250 25.40 -2.40 6.07
C GLY A 250 25.47 -1.44 7.26
N HIS A 251 25.41 -0.14 7.06
CA HIS A 251 25.48 0.87 8.11
C HIS A 251 24.09 1.47 8.39
N ALA A 252 23.70 1.50 9.66
CA ALA A 252 22.46 2.17 10.09
C ALA A 252 22.52 3.64 9.65
N THR A 253 21.47 4.07 8.96
CA THR A 253 21.42 5.36 8.29
C THR A 253 20.17 6.11 8.71
N ALA A 254 20.35 7.30 9.26
CA ALA A 254 19.24 8.20 9.55
C ALA A 254 18.55 8.67 8.25
N TYR A 255 17.27 8.84 8.31
CA TYR A 255 16.46 9.36 7.21
C TYR A 255 15.48 10.43 7.70
N GLU A 256 15.13 11.33 6.80
CA GLU A 256 14.04 12.28 7.03
C GLU A 256 12.72 11.69 6.51
N VAL A 257 11.61 12.09 7.11
CA VAL A 257 10.29 11.67 6.64
C VAL A 257 9.62 12.83 5.89
N GLU A 258 9.51 12.70 4.58
CA GLU A 258 8.82 13.66 3.72
C GLU A 258 7.56 13.02 3.14
N LYS A 259 6.37 13.53 3.45
CA LYS A 259 5.08 13.06 2.90
C LYS A 259 4.89 11.54 2.96
N GLY A 260 5.36 10.91 4.06
CA GLY A 260 5.26 9.47 4.28
C GLY A 260 6.33 8.63 3.59
N TYR A 261 7.40 9.26 3.10
CA TYR A 261 8.60 8.58 2.58
C TYR A 261 9.78 8.78 3.51
N ALA A 262 10.53 7.73 3.75
CA ALA A 262 11.89 7.82 4.25
C ALA A 262 12.79 8.29 3.11
N VAL A 263 13.51 9.38 3.34
CA VAL A 263 14.35 10.04 2.32
C VAL A 263 15.81 9.86 2.64
N ILE A 264 16.54 9.21 1.73
CA ILE A 264 17.98 9.07 1.79
C ILE A 264 18.59 9.84 0.62
N GLN A 265 19.35 10.89 0.91
CA GLN A 265 19.99 11.74 -0.10
C GLN A 265 21.50 11.55 -0.06
N ARG A 266 22.07 11.06 -1.15
CA ARG A 266 23.52 10.93 -1.32
C ARG A 266 23.91 10.79 -2.78
N LYS A 267 25.21 10.87 -3.10
CA LYS A 267 25.74 10.40 -4.38
C LYS A 267 25.70 8.86 -4.36
N TRP A 268 24.99 8.28 -5.33
CA TRP A 268 24.82 6.83 -5.44
C TRP A 268 25.86 6.25 -6.39
N ASN A 269 26.47 5.14 -5.99
CA ASN A 269 27.41 4.39 -6.79
C ASN A 269 26.80 3.04 -7.19
N ASN A 270 27.33 2.45 -8.25
CA ASN A 270 26.94 1.09 -8.64
C ASN A 270 27.30 0.12 -7.50
N GLY A 271 26.35 -0.72 -7.13
CA GLY A 271 26.46 -1.67 -6.03
C GLY A 271 26.01 -1.13 -4.66
N ASP A 272 25.68 0.16 -4.52
CA ASP A 272 25.10 0.66 -3.28
C ASP A 272 23.77 -0.06 -2.99
N GLU A 273 23.58 -0.42 -1.72
CA GLU A 273 22.43 -1.18 -1.25
C GLU A 273 21.74 -0.45 -0.10
N ILE A 274 20.43 -0.33 -0.17
CA ILE A 274 19.57 0.06 0.94
C ILE A 274 18.78 -1.17 1.35
N TYR A 275 18.70 -1.47 2.65
CA TYR A 275 17.78 -2.49 3.14
C TYR A 275 17.13 -2.08 4.44
N TRP A 276 15.97 -2.66 4.70
CA TRP A 276 15.22 -2.52 5.94
C TRP A 276 14.35 -3.75 6.17
N ASP A 277 13.95 -3.95 7.40
CA ASP A 277 13.01 -4.98 7.81
C ASP A 277 11.76 -4.31 8.37
N PHE A 278 10.60 -4.61 7.79
CA PHE A 278 9.32 -4.25 8.39
C PHE A 278 9.03 -5.20 9.55
N ASN A 279 8.44 -4.69 10.63
CA ASN A 279 7.94 -5.56 11.69
C ASN A 279 6.62 -6.21 11.25
N LEU A 280 6.68 -7.29 10.47
CA LEU A 280 5.51 -8.06 10.07
C LEU A 280 5.04 -8.97 11.20
N ALA A 281 3.92 -8.61 11.78
CA ALA A 281 3.22 -9.37 12.80
C ALA A 281 1.69 -9.21 12.60
N PRO A 282 0.88 -10.14 13.11
CA PRO A 282 -0.56 -9.96 13.12
C PRO A 282 -0.94 -8.69 13.91
N ARG A 283 -1.81 -7.87 13.35
CA ARG A 283 -2.30 -6.63 13.95
C ARG A 283 -3.80 -6.67 14.09
N MET A 284 -4.29 -6.11 15.18
CA MET A 284 -5.72 -5.87 15.36
C MET A 284 -6.05 -4.43 15.00
N VAL A 285 -7.13 -4.27 14.24
CA VAL A 285 -7.69 -2.98 13.88
C VAL A 285 -9.10 -2.88 14.45
N ALA A 286 -9.37 -1.83 15.18
CA ALA A 286 -10.71 -1.47 15.66
C ALA A 286 -11.36 -0.44 14.73
N GLN A 287 -12.68 -0.45 14.64
CA GLN A 287 -13.47 0.54 13.92
C GLN A 287 -14.30 1.36 14.91
N GLU A 288 -14.36 2.67 14.71
CA GLU A 288 -15.24 3.56 15.45
C GLU A 288 -16.70 3.12 15.30
N GLY A 289 -17.43 3.06 16.41
CA GLY A 289 -18.83 2.60 16.45
C GLY A 289 -19.03 1.08 16.38
N ARG A 290 -18.00 0.30 16.13
CA ARG A 290 -18.05 -1.18 16.15
C ARG A 290 -17.36 -1.72 17.41
N THR A 291 -18.15 -1.95 18.45
CA THR A 291 -17.65 -2.45 19.73
C THR A 291 -17.53 -3.98 19.75
N GLY A 292 -16.52 -4.49 20.48
CA GLY A 292 -16.36 -5.92 20.71
C GLY A 292 -15.92 -6.74 19.49
N SER A 293 -15.49 -6.08 18.39
CA SER A 293 -14.98 -6.76 17.20
C SER A 293 -13.71 -6.08 16.71
N VAL A 294 -12.84 -6.87 16.09
CA VAL A 294 -11.59 -6.41 15.47
C VAL A 294 -11.43 -7.03 14.08
N ALA A 295 -10.72 -6.33 13.21
CA ALA A 295 -10.18 -6.91 11.99
C ALA A 295 -8.71 -7.30 12.22
N VAL A 296 -8.26 -8.34 11.53
CA VAL A 296 -6.86 -8.80 11.57
C VAL A 296 -6.15 -8.39 10.29
N GLN A 297 -4.94 -7.84 10.43
CA GLN A 297 -4.06 -7.48 9.32
C GLN A 297 -2.68 -8.11 9.49
N TRP A 298 -2.01 -8.37 8.37
CA TRP A 298 -0.58 -8.71 8.26
C TRP A 298 0.02 -7.88 7.13
N GLY A 299 0.83 -6.88 7.46
CA GLY A 299 1.28 -5.92 6.45
C GLY A 299 0.09 -5.30 5.72
N PRO A 300 0.09 -5.33 4.36
CA PRO A 300 -1.02 -4.80 3.57
C PRO A 300 -2.25 -5.74 3.50
N LEU A 301 -2.11 -7.00 3.94
CA LEU A 301 -3.17 -8.00 3.84
C LEU A 301 -4.17 -7.85 4.97
N VAL A 302 -5.46 -7.83 4.62
CA VAL A 302 -6.58 -7.97 5.54
C VAL A 302 -7.01 -9.44 5.56
N TYR A 303 -7.36 -9.94 6.72
CA TYR A 303 -7.75 -11.33 6.92
C TYR A 303 -9.22 -11.46 7.29
N ALA A 304 -9.82 -12.56 6.88
CA ALA A 304 -11.19 -12.94 7.22
C ALA A 304 -11.24 -14.34 7.80
N ALA A 305 -12.13 -14.57 8.75
CA ALA A 305 -12.43 -15.88 9.31
C ALA A 305 -13.78 -16.39 8.81
N GLY A 306 -13.96 -17.71 8.71
CA GLY A 306 -15.28 -18.31 8.45
C GLY A 306 -16.29 -17.92 9.53
N VAL A 307 -17.51 -17.56 9.16
CA VAL A 307 -18.53 -17.08 10.11
C VAL A 307 -18.89 -18.19 11.12
N ASP A 308 -18.90 -19.45 10.69
CA ASP A 308 -19.13 -20.59 11.57
C ASP A 308 -18.02 -20.77 12.62
N LEU A 309 -16.83 -20.23 12.33
CA LEU A 309 -15.67 -20.20 13.21
C LEU A 309 -15.54 -18.87 13.96
N ALA A 310 -16.12 -17.79 13.43
CA ALA A 310 -16.07 -16.44 14.00
C ALA A 310 -17.00 -16.25 15.23
N THR A 311 -17.65 -17.30 15.69
CA THR A 311 -18.37 -17.31 16.99
C THR A 311 -17.43 -17.27 18.20
N GLY A 312 -16.12 -17.36 17.98
CA GLY A 312 -15.10 -17.32 19.01
C GLY A 312 -14.49 -15.92 19.19
N GLN A 313 -14.28 -15.52 20.44
CA GLN A 313 -13.51 -14.32 20.75
C GLN A 313 -12.02 -14.58 20.52
N LEU A 314 -11.40 -13.77 19.67
CA LEU A 314 -9.95 -13.77 19.49
C LEU A 314 -9.26 -13.40 20.80
N VAL A 315 -8.26 -14.20 21.21
CA VAL A 315 -7.58 -14.01 22.49
C VAL A 315 -6.64 -12.80 22.43
N ALA A 316 -5.71 -12.80 21.48
CA ALA A 316 -4.75 -11.72 21.27
C ALA A 316 -4.14 -11.78 19.87
N ALA A 317 -3.66 -10.67 19.33
CA ALA A 317 -3.01 -10.64 18.01
C ALA A 317 -1.69 -11.43 17.98
N ASP A 318 -0.89 -11.32 19.04
CA ASP A 318 0.40 -11.99 19.19
C ASP A 318 0.27 -13.53 19.36
N SER A 319 -0.94 -14.03 19.62
CA SER A 319 -1.22 -15.47 19.63
C SER A 319 -1.46 -16.05 18.23
N LEU A 320 -1.61 -15.20 17.20
CA LEU A 320 -1.75 -15.63 15.82
C LEU A 320 -0.39 -15.96 15.22
N SER A 321 -0.28 -17.08 14.56
CA SER A 321 0.93 -17.54 13.88
C SER A 321 0.69 -17.72 12.38
N PRO A 322 1.68 -17.38 11.54
CA PRO A 322 1.59 -17.61 10.11
C PRO A 322 1.73 -19.11 9.79
N ASP A 323 0.91 -19.57 8.87
CA ASP A 323 0.96 -20.91 8.30
C ASP A 323 0.96 -20.80 6.77
N TYR A 324 2.12 -21.11 6.18
CA TYR A 324 2.37 -20.92 4.76
C TYR A 324 1.77 -22.04 3.93
N GLN A 325 0.93 -21.68 2.98
CA GLN A 325 0.35 -22.56 1.98
C GLN A 325 1.06 -22.37 0.63
N ALA A 326 0.82 -23.25 -0.32
CA ALA A 326 1.48 -23.19 -1.63
C ALA A 326 1.25 -21.88 -2.38
N SER A 327 0.14 -21.18 -2.17
CA SER A 327 -0.25 -19.98 -2.91
C SER A 327 -0.60 -18.77 -2.04
N PHE A 328 -0.71 -18.95 -0.73
CA PHE A 328 -1.02 -17.88 0.22
C PHE A 328 -0.57 -18.26 1.64
N MET A 329 -0.60 -17.30 2.54
CA MET A 329 -0.31 -17.48 3.95
C MET A 329 -1.60 -17.28 4.75
N ARG A 330 -2.02 -18.28 5.52
CA ARG A 330 -3.09 -18.16 6.51
C ARG A 330 -2.53 -17.83 7.89
N LEU A 331 -3.38 -17.31 8.77
CA LEU A 331 -3.04 -17.13 10.17
C LEU A 331 -3.84 -18.12 11.01
N MET A 332 -3.19 -18.69 12.01
CA MET A 332 -3.80 -19.64 12.94
C MET A 332 -3.62 -19.13 14.37
N GLY A 333 -4.65 -19.20 15.17
CA GLY A 333 -4.55 -18.81 16.58
C GLY A 333 -5.73 -19.24 17.43
N PRO A 334 -5.62 -19.09 18.76
CA PRO A 334 -6.67 -19.50 19.68
C PRO A 334 -7.82 -18.49 19.67
N ALA A 335 -9.04 -18.97 19.62
CA ALA A 335 -10.25 -18.22 19.89
C ALA A 335 -11.12 -18.98 20.88
N VAL A 336 -11.81 -18.28 21.77
CA VAL A 336 -12.73 -18.88 22.73
C VAL A 336 -14.14 -18.85 22.14
N PRO A 337 -14.72 -19.98 21.73
CA PRO A 337 -16.08 -20.03 21.18
C PRO A 337 -17.11 -19.53 22.21
N THR A 338 -18.19 -18.90 21.73
CA THR A 338 -19.27 -18.42 22.58
C THR A 338 -19.84 -19.55 23.42
N GLY A 339 -19.93 -19.32 24.72
CA GLY A 339 -20.45 -20.33 25.69
C GLY A 339 -19.44 -21.41 26.09
N GLN A 340 -18.21 -21.36 25.59
CA GLN A 340 -17.12 -22.26 25.98
C GLN A 340 -16.08 -21.53 26.82
N GLN A 341 -15.31 -22.28 27.62
CA GLN A 341 -14.18 -21.71 28.39
C GLN A 341 -12.82 -22.03 27.76
N LYS A 342 -12.78 -23.04 26.88
CA LYS A 342 -11.53 -23.53 26.28
C LYS A 342 -11.36 -22.95 24.89
N ALA A 343 -10.17 -22.39 24.64
CA ALA A 343 -9.81 -21.91 23.32
C ALA A 343 -9.72 -23.05 22.30
N GLN A 344 -10.14 -22.77 21.07
CA GLN A 344 -10.02 -23.64 19.91
C GLN A 344 -9.24 -22.92 18.80
N PRO A 345 -8.57 -23.66 17.89
CA PRO A 345 -7.90 -23.04 16.75
C PRO A 345 -8.90 -22.33 15.85
N LEU A 346 -8.65 -21.06 15.57
CA LEU A 346 -9.35 -20.27 14.57
C LEU A 346 -8.40 -20.00 13.39
N MET A 347 -8.90 -20.22 12.19
CA MET A 347 -8.17 -19.98 10.95
C MET A 347 -8.65 -18.70 10.30
N PHE A 348 -7.68 -17.88 9.87
CA PHE A 348 -7.90 -16.68 9.09
C PHE A 348 -7.27 -16.85 7.71
N LEU A 349 -8.01 -16.49 6.68
CA LEU A 349 -7.56 -16.45 5.30
C LEU A 349 -7.34 -15.00 4.87
N PRO A 350 -6.36 -14.70 3.99
CA PRO A 350 -6.33 -13.41 3.34
C PRO A 350 -7.71 -13.10 2.73
N TYR A 351 -8.13 -11.84 2.80
CA TYR A 351 -9.44 -11.42 2.25
C TYR A 351 -9.65 -11.90 0.82
N ALA A 352 -8.61 -11.82 -0.01
CA ALA A 352 -8.66 -12.30 -1.38
C ALA A 352 -9.00 -13.80 -1.49
N GLU A 353 -8.50 -14.62 -0.58
CA GLU A 353 -8.73 -16.08 -0.57
C GLU A 353 -10.04 -16.47 0.11
N SER A 354 -10.55 -15.60 0.97
CA SER A 354 -11.72 -15.93 1.80
C SER A 354 -12.98 -16.24 0.97
N PHE A 355 -13.05 -15.73 -0.26
CA PHE A 355 -14.17 -16.00 -1.18
C PHE A 355 -14.20 -17.45 -1.72
N THR A 356 -13.09 -18.16 -1.69
CA THR A 356 -13.01 -19.56 -2.10
C THR A 356 -13.44 -20.52 -0.99
N TRP A 357 -13.67 -20.02 0.22
CA TRP A 357 -14.07 -20.78 1.38
C TRP A 357 -15.54 -21.26 1.26
N ARG A 358 -15.81 -22.49 1.67
CA ARG A 358 -17.18 -22.99 1.75
C ARG A 358 -17.87 -22.41 2.97
N GLY A 359 -18.68 -21.38 2.78
CA GLY A 359 -19.41 -20.69 3.82
C GLY A 359 -19.21 -19.17 3.76
N TYR A 360 -19.84 -18.47 4.69
CA TYR A 360 -19.67 -17.03 4.81
C TYR A 360 -18.38 -16.71 5.59
N THR A 361 -17.66 -15.72 5.17
CA THR A 361 -16.48 -15.19 5.86
C THR A 361 -16.75 -13.79 6.39
N SER A 362 -16.08 -13.41 7.48
CA SER A 362 -16.13 -12.08 8.05
C SER A 362 -14.72 -11.54 8.29
N VAL A 363 -14.50 -10.30 7.90
CA VAL A 363 -13.30 -9.53 8.27
C VAL A 363 -13.33 -9.16 9.76
N TRP A 364 -14.52 -8.92 10.29
CA TRP A 364 -14.71 -8.52 11.68
C TRP A 364 -15.00 -9.74 12.55
N VAL A 365 -14.12 -9.99 13.49
CA VAL A 365 -14.25 -11.11 14.44
C VAL A 365 -14.42 -10.60 15.85
N PRO A 366 -15.19 -11.27 16.69
CA PRO A 366 -15.32 -10.90 18.11
C PRO A 366 -13.95 -10.88 18.78
N ALA A 367 -13.70 -9.88 19.62
CA ALA A 367 -12.50 -9.79 20.44
C ALA A 367 -12.91 -9.58 21.89
N GLY A 368 -12.25 -10.25 22.81
CA GLY A 368 -12.31 -9.93 24.23
C GLY A 368 -11.83 -8.48 24.40
N ASN A 369 -12.45 -7.75 25.30
CA ASN A 369 -12.32 -6.29 25.48
C ASN A 369 -10.88 -5.76 25.29
N PRO A 370 -10.49 -5.30 24.09
CA PRO A 370 -9.12 -4.85 23.83
C PRO A 370 -8.83 -3.45 24.39
N VAL A 371 -9.82 -2.81 25.02
CA VAL A 371 -9.74 -1.41 25.48
C VAL A 371 -9.27 -1.28 26.92
N ALA A 372 -9.12 -2.39 27.67
CA ALA A 372 -8.92 -2.33 29.12
C ALA A 372 -7.47 -2.19 29.60
N LYS A 373 -6.46 -2.00 28.73
CA LYS A 373 -5.05 -1.85 29.14
C LYS A 373 -4.30 -0.69 28.52
N THR A 374 -4.85 0.50 28.50
CA THR A 374 -4.03 1.72 28.40
C THR A 374 -4.48 2.74 29.43
N GLY A 375 -4.42 2.35 30.68
CA GLY A 375 -4.24 3.28 31.77
C GLY A 375 -2.75 3.65 31.81
N VAL A 376 -2.34 4.62 31.05
CA VAL A 376 -1.11 5.36 31.34
C VAL A 376 -1.52 6.39 32.39
N LYS A 377 -1.00 6.20 33.62
CA LYS A 377 -0.92 7.25 34.64
C LYS A 377 0.11 8.28 34.22
#